data_19601bdd5c81d7ad865a857ccee2dc81
#
_entry.id   19601bdd5c81d7ad865a857ccee2dc81
#
_cell.length_a   1.000
_cell.length_b   1.000
_cell.length_c   1.000
_cell.angle_alpha   90.00
_cell.angle_beta   90.00
_cell.angle_gamma   90.00
#
_symmetry.space_group_name_H-M   'P 1'
#
loop_
_entity.id
_entity.type
_entity.pdbx_description
1 polymer ?
#
loop_
_entity_poly.entity_id
_entity_poly.type
_entity_poly.pdbx_seq_one_letter_code
_entity_poly.pdbx_strand_id
1 'polypeptide(L)'
;MTYDGENFIYSFSCEDELYKVNPSTASVEKIPAASQYLSPITAKKKRPDNFLQAVKASCEMPSYRNILYDKYRKVYYRFAFPETKLEENLNHMQILHNGKKEFSIIILDEDLNIVGETKFPPFTYVPHICFIREDGLYISASHFMREDYSDDWLRFQKFELQKN
;
A
#
# COMPACT_ATOMS: atom_id res chain seq x y z
N MET A 1 7.26 6.05 4.32
CA MET A 1 8.70 5.97 4.71
C MET A 1 8.86 4.92 5.79
N THR A 2 9.96 4.15 5.75
CA THR A 2 10.40 3.22 6.79
C THR A 2 11.90 3.38 7.04
N TYR A 3 12.40 2.86 8.16
CA TYR A 3 13.82 2.85 8.53
C TYR A 3 14.26 1.42 8.80
N ASP A 4 15.35 0.97 8.19
CA ASP A 4 15.85 -0.41 8.28
C ASP A 4 16.96 -0.63 9.33
N GLY A 5 17.39 0.44 9.99
CA GLY A 5 18.52 0.46 10.93
C GLY A 5 19.72 1.24 10.40
N GLU A 6 19.78 1.47 9.09
CA GLU A 6 20.86 2.20 8.42
C GLU A 6 20.34 3.29 7.47
N ASN A 7 19.29 2.98 6.69
CA ASN A 7 18.77 3.84 5.65
C ASN A 7 17.30 4.19 5.87
N PHE A 8 16.88 5.35 5.40
CA PHE A 8 15.48 5.70 5.23
C PHE A 8 15.02 5.32 3.83
N ILE A 9 13.94 4.55 3.73
CA ILE A 9 13.33 4.18 2.46
C ILE A 9 12.03 4.96 2.29
N TYR A 10 11.98 5.80 1.25
CA TYR A 10 10.80 6.59 0.91
C TYR A 10 10.04 5.96 -0.25
N SER A 11 8.74 5.89 -0.12
CA SER A 11 7.80 5.53 -1.19
C SER A 11 6.86 6.70 -1.41
N PHE A 12 6.92 7.33 -2.56
CA PHE A 12 5.99 8.39 -2.94
C PHE A 12 4.77 7.81 -3.64
N SER A 13 3.63 8.48 -3.49
CA SER A 13 2.34 7.95 -3.95
C SER A 13 2.19 7.88 -5.46
N CYS A 14 2.97 8.66 -6.20
CA CYS A 14 2.86 8.79 -7.66
C CYS A 14 4.13 8.34 -8.39
N GLU A 15 5.06 7.65 -7.73
CA GLU A 15 6.33 7.27 -8.32
C GLU A 15 6.57 5.77 -8.21
N ASP A 16 7.05 5.18 -9.30
CA ASP A 16 7.38 3.75 -9.34
C ASP A 16 8.69 3.44 -8.60
N GLU A 17 9.54 4.45 -8.42
CA GLU A 17 10.81 4.31 -7.70
C GLU A 17 10.63 4.44 -6.18
N LEU A 18 11.55 3.80 -5.47
CA LEU A 18 11.87 4.07 -4.07
C LEU A 18 13.10 4.97 -3.99
N TYR A 19 13.21 5.70 -2.89
CA TYR A 19 14.39 6.52 -2.58
C TYR A 19 15.03 5.99 -1.31
N LYS A 20 16.23 5.42 -1.45
CA LYS A 20 17.06 4.99 -0.33
C LYS A 20 17.99 6.14 0.05
N VAL A 21 17.86 6.59 1.28
CA VAL A 21 18.63 7.73 1.81
C VAL A 21 19.46 7.26 2.98
N ASN A 22 20.78 7.37 2.85
CA ASN A 22 21.70 7.11 3.95
C ASN A 22 21.96 8.42 4.71
N PRO A 23 21.53 8.54 5.99
CA PRO A 23 21.68 9.78 6.75
C PRO A 23 23.14 10.10 7.10
N SER A 24 24.02 9.10 7.18
CA SER A 24 25.43 9.30 7.55
C SER A 24 26.27 9.86 6.40
N THR A 25 25.94 9.49 5.16
CA THR A 25 26.66 9.93 3.96
C THR A 25 25.91 10.99 3.16
N ALA A 26 24.65 11.24 3.51
CA ALA A 26 23.71 12.08 2.75
C ALA A 26 23.52 11.60 1.29
N SER A 27 23.81 10.32 1.00
CA SER A 27 23.57 9.75 -0.33
C SER A 27 22.11 9.44 -0.54
N VAL A 28 21.66 9.63 -1.78
CA VAL A 28 20.30 9.29 -2.22
C VAL A 28 20.40 8.40 -3.45
N GLU A 29 19.78 7.24 -3.39
CA GLU A 29 19.69 6.29 -4.48
C GLU A 29 18.24 6.10 -4.90
N LYS A 30 17.99 6.04 -6.22
CA LYS A 30 16.68 5.71 -6.78
C LYS A 30 16.64 4.25 -7.20
N ILE A 31 15.65 3.51 -6.77
CA ILE A 31 15.54 2.08 -6.98
C ILE A 31 14.19 1.78 -7.62
N PRO A 32 14.15 1.16 -8.82
CA PRO A 32 12.90 0.76 -9.46
C PRO A 32 12.15 -0.27 -8.61
N ALA A 33 10.88 0.00 -8.34
CA ALA A 33 10.03 -0.89 -7.55
C ALA A 33 8.56 -0.83 -8.03
N ALA A 34 8.34 -0.84 -9.33
CA ALA A 34 7.03 -0.76 -9.95
C ALA A 34 6.18 -2.00 -9.66
N SER A 35 4.90 -1.80 -9.39
CA SER A 35 3.91 -2.87 -9.28
C SER A 35 3.55 -3.43 -10.66
N GLN A 36 3.42 -4.75 -10.77
CA GLN A 36 2.91 -5.38 -11.99
C GLN A 36 1.39 -5.15 -12.19
N TYR A 37 0.68 -4.67 -11.18
CA TYR A 37 -0.77 -4.44 -11.22
C TYR A 37 -1.14 -2.96 -11.40
N LEU A 38 -0.19 -2.05 -11.37
CA LEU A 38 -0.45 -0.63 -11.62
C LEU A 38 -0.18 -0.27 -13.08
N SER A 39 -1.12 0.48 -13.66
CA SER A 39 -0.83 1.24 -14.88
C SER A 39 0.11 2.41 -14.54
N PRO A 40 0.92 2.90 -15.50
CA PRO A 40 1.77 4.07 -15.26
C PRO A 40 0.99 5.23 -14.67
N ILE A 41 1.49 5.77 -13.56
CA ILE A 41 0.82 6.87 -12.86
C ILE A 41 1.09 8.15 -13.63
N THR A 42 0.07 8.67 -14.31
CA THR A 42 0.17 9.92 -15.07
C THR A 42 -0.63 11.03 -14.38
N ALA A 43 -0.05 12.22 -14.31
CA ALA A 43 -0.74 13.38 -13.79
C ALA A 43 -1.98 13.72 -14.65
N LYS A 44 -3.15 13.79 -14.03
CA LYS A 44 -4.36 14.24 -14.74
C LYS A 44 -4.24 15.71 -15.10
N LYS A 45 -4.51 16.05 -16.35
CA LYS A 45 -4.43 17.43 -16.86
C LYS A 45 -5.49 18.36 -16.26
N LYS A 46 -6.62 17.81 -15.78
CA LYS A 46 -7.73 18.59 -15.23
C LYS A 46 -7.85 18.34 -13.71
N ARG A 47 -7.93 19.41 -12.94
CA ARG A 47 -8.26 19.35 -11.52
C ARG A 47 -9.74 18.97 -11.35
N PRO A 48 -10.09 18.21 -10.28
CA PRO A 48 -11.48 17.99 -9.92
C PRO A 48 -12.21 19.34 -9.69
N ASP A 49 -13.45 19.42 -10.13
CA ASP A 49 -14.23 20.68 -10.05
C ASP A 49 -14.71 20.98 -8.60
N ASN A 50 -14.77 19.95 -7.75
CA ASN A 50 -15.18 20.08 -6.35
C ASN A 50 -14.54 19.00 -5.46
N PHE A 51 -14.75 19.14 -4.15
CA PHE A 51 -14.18 18.25 -3.14
C PHE A 51 -14.63 16.77 -3.31
N LEU A 52 -15.90 16.51 -3.60
CA LEU A 52 -16.40 15.14 -3.75
C LEU A 52 -15.78 14.43 -4.96
N GLN A 53 -15.61 15.16 -6.07
CA GLN A 53 -14.90 14.63 -7.23
C GLN A 53 -13.40 14.37 -6.92
N ALA A 54 -12.77 15.21 -6.09
CA ALA A 54 -11.39 14.99 -5.66
C ALA A 54 -11.28 13.71 -4.79
N VAL A 55 -12.22 13.48 -3.88
CA VAL A 55 -12.28 12.28 -3.06
C VAL A 55 -12.49 11.04 -3.93
N LYS A 56 -13.46 11.07 -4.84
CA LYS A 56 -13.70 9.97 -5.79
C LYS A 56 -12.44 9.66 -6.61
N ALA A 57 -11.82 10.69 -7.19
CA ALA A 57 -10.59 10.53 -7.95
C ALA A 57 -9.47 9.91 -7.10
N SER A 58 -9.31 10.33 -5.84
CA SER A 58 -8.32 9.77 -4.92
C SER A 58 -8.56 8.30 -4.58
N CYS A 59 -9.83 7.86 -4.56
CA CYS A 59 -10.19 6.46 -4.37
C CYS A 59 -9.91 5.62 -5.62
N GLU A 60 -10.10 6.18 -6.82
CA GLU A 60 -10.04 5.46 -8.09
C GLU A 60 -8.64 5.46 -8.74
N MET A 61 -7.83 6.51 -8.51
CA MET A 61 -6.50 6.62 -9.13
C MET A 61 -5.50 5.60 -8.61
N PRO A 62 -4.60 5.09 -9.47
CA PRO A 62 -3.50 4.26 -9.04
C PRO A 62 -2.59 5.06 -8.10
N SER A 63 -2.01 4.37 -7.12
CA SER A 63 -1.09 5.03 -6.17
C SER A 63 -0.31 4.02 -5.36
N TYR A 64 0.84 4.43 -4.85
CA TYR A 64 1.53 3.75 -3.77
C TYR A 64 1.22 4.43 -2.44
N ARG A 65 1.34 3.69 -1.33
CA ARG A 65 1.18 4.27 0.01
C ARG A 65 2.26 3.76 0.96
N ASN A 66 1.90 2.93 1.92
CA ASN A 66 2.80 2.47 2.96
C ASN A 66 4.00 1.70 2.39
N ILE A 67 5.14 1.85 3.05
CA ILE A 67 6.25 0.92 2.97
C ILE A 67 6.66 0.56 4.40
N LEU A 68 6.82 -0.74 4.67
CA LEU A 68 7.17 -1.28 5.99
C LEU A 68 8.42 -2.13 5.84
N TYR A 69 9.36 -1.99 6.78
CA TYR A 69 10.51 -2.89 6.90
C TYR A 69 10.22 -3.98 7.92
N ASP A 70 10.35 -5.23 7.49
CA ASP A 70 10.24 -6.42 8.33
C ASP A 70 11.64 -6.86 8.76
N LYS A 71 12.04 -6.46 9.96
CA LYS A 71 13.34 -6.78 10.53
C LYS A 71 13.55 -8.28 10.82
N TYR A 72 12.47 -9.05 10.94
CA TYR A 72 12.54 -10.49 11.25
C TYR A 72 12.81 -11.32 10.00
N ARG A 73 12.25 -10.90 8.84
CA ARG A 73 12.42 -11.58 7.54
C ARG A 73 13.36 -10.86 6.62
N LYS A 74 13.77 -9.63 7.02
CA LYS A 74 14.66 -8.75 6.27
C LYS A 74 14.11 -8.47 4.86
N VAL A 75 12.86 -8.05 4.81
CA VAL A 75 12.16 -7.69 3.58
C VAL A 75 11.38 -6.38 3.77
N TYR A 76 11.02 -5.76 2.65
CA TYR A 76 10.12 -4.60 2.66
C TYR A 76 8.80 -4.98 2.03
N TYR A 77 7.71 -4.41 2.56
CA TYR A 77 6.37 -4.51 2.02
C TYR A 77 5.94 -3.14 1.51
N ARG A 78 5.82 -2.98 0.18
CA ARG A 78 5.31 -1.76 -0.45
C ARG A 78 3.88 -1.97 -0.89
N PHE A 79 2.96 -1.12 -0.44
CA PHE A 79 1.54 -1.22 -0.77
C PHE A 79 1.24 -0.44 -2.05
N ALA A 80 0.64 -1.13 -3.02
CA ALA A 80 0.27 -0.61 -4.32
C ALA A 80 -1.24 -0.73 -4.54
N PHE A 81 -1.87 0.33 -5.03
CA PHE A 81 -3.32 0.44 -5.24
C PHE A 81 -3.58 0.66 -6.72
N PRO A 82 -4.12 -0.34 -7.44
CA PRO A 82 -4.41 -0.21 -8.86
C PRO A 82 -5.52 0.80 -9.13
N GLU A 83 -5.58 1.26 -10.39
CA GLU A 83 -6.72 2.02 -10.85
C GLU A 83 -7.99 1.16 -10.75
N THR A 84 -9.05 1.74 -10.19
CA THR A 84 -10.33 1.06 -10.03
C THR A 84 -11.47 2.02 -10.30
N LYS A 85 -12.60 1.49 -10.78
CA LYS A 85 -13.84 2.25 -10.86
C LYS A 85 -14.73 1.87 -9.69
N LEU A 86 -15.28 2.88 -9.05
CA LEU A 86 -16.22 2.72 -7.95
C LEU A 86 -17.63 3.04 -8.43
N GLU A 87 -18.61 2.30 -7.92
CA GLU A 87 -20.01 2.58 -8.13
C GLU A 87 -20.39 3.94 -7.50
N GLU A 88 -21.29 4.67 -8.15
CA GLU A 88 -21.66 6.02 -7.72
C GLU A 88 -22.41 6.08 -6.38
N ASN A 89 -23.10 4.99 -6.02
CA ASN A 89 -23.83 4.86 -4.77
C ASN A 89 -22.94 4.59 -3.55
N LEU A 90 -21.64 4.33 -3.74
CA LEU A 90 -20.72 4.07 -2.65
C LEU A 90 -20.30 5.36 -1.93
N ASN A 91 -20.14 5.27 -0.63
CA ASN A 91 -19.60 6.36 0.17
C ASN A 91 -18.07 6.47 -0.02
N HIS A 92 -17.63 7.30 -0.97
CA HIS A 92 -16.22 7.47 -1.30
C HIS A 92 -15.38 7.98 -0.11
N MET A 93 -15.97 8.75 0.81
CA MET A 93 -15.27 9.20 2.03
C MET A 93 -14.95 8.01 2.93
N GLN A 94 -15.90 7.09 3.14
CA GLN A 94 -15.64 5.88 3.91
C GLN A 94 -14.58 5.00 3.24
N ILE A 95 -14.62 4.85 1.92
CA ILE A 95 -13.60 4.11 1.16
C ILE A 95 -12.22 4.76 1.32
N LEU A 96 -12.13 6.09 1.26
CA LEU A 96 -10.87 6.80 1.43
C LEU A 96 -10.28 6.57 2.83
N HIS A 97 -11.13 6.52 3.87
CA HIS A 97 -10.72 6.32 5.25
C HIS A 97 -10.47 4.86 5.62
N ASN A 98 -11.27 3.94 5.12
CA ASN A 98 -11.20 2.52 5.52
C ASN A 98 -10.41 1.63 4.55
N GLY A 99 -9.91 2.18 3.46
CA GLY A 99 -9.13 1.46 2.46
C GLY A 99 -9.79 1.41 1.09
N LYS A 100 -8.97 1.51 0.06
CA LYS A 100 -9.42 1.39 -1.33
C LYS A 100 -9.91 -0.02 -1.62
N LYS A 101 -10.71 -0.15 -2.69
CA LYS A 101 -11.32 -1.41 -3.13
C LYS A 101 -10.31 -2.55 -3.26
N GLU A 102 -9.19 -2.29 -3.89
CA GLU A 102 -8.16 -3.29 -4.20
C GLU A 102 -6.77 -2.77 -3.87
N PHE A 103 -5.88 -3.67 -3.52
CA PHE A 103 -4.45 -3.38 -3.38
C PHE A 103 -3.62 -4.64 -3.59
N SER A 104 -2.34 -4.44 -3.82
CA SER A 104 -1.32 -5.47 -3.77
C SER A 104 -0.20 -5.07 -2.81
N ILE A 105 0.60 -6.04 -2.42
CA ILE A 105 1.83 -5.82 -1.66
C ILE A 105 2.99 -6.36 -2.47
N ILE A 106 3.88 -5.45 -2.85
CA ILE A 106 5.18 -5.76 -3.44
C ILE A 106 6.11 -6.16 -2.29
N ILE A 107 6.77 -7.29 -2.42
CA ILE A 107 7.76 -7.78 -1.49
C ILE A 107 9.14 -7.54 -2.08
N LEU A 108 10.00 -6.82 -1.33
CA LEU A 108 11.36 -6.55 -1.76
C LEU A 108 12.34 -7.16 -0.74
N ASP A 109 13.48 -7.64 -1.23
CA ASP A 109 14.57 -8.13 -0.38
C ASP A 109 15.34 -6.98 0.32
N GLU A 110 16.42 -7.30 1.03
CA GLU A 110 17.28 -6.33 1.71
C GLU A 110 17.95 -5.34 0.74
N ASP A 111 18.19 -5.76 -0.50
CA ASP A 111 18.77 -4.93 -1.56
C ASP A 111 17.71 -4.14 -2.35
N LEU A 112 16.45 -4.21 -1.91
CA LEU A 112 15.28 -3.60 -2.54
C LEU A 112 14.95 -4.16 -3.94
N ASN A 113 15.38 -5.39 -4.26
CA ASN A 113 14.92 -6.10 -5.45
C ASN A 113 13.54 -6.68 -5.22
N ILE A 114 12.66 -6.61 -6.21
CA ILE A 114 11.33 -7.21 -6.12
C ILE A 114 11.48 -8.74 -6.17
N VAL A 115 11.05 -9.42 -5.10
CA VAL A 115 11.04 -10.88 -5.00
C VAL A 115 9.65 -11.48 -5.14
N GLY A 116 8.60 -10.65 -5.10
CA GLY A 116 7.24 -11.08 -5.35
C GLY A 116 6.22 -9.95 -5.19
N GLU A 117 4.99 -10.22 -5.63
CA GLU A 117 3.87 -9.32 -5.40
C GLU A 117 2.58 -10.12 -5.26
N THR A 118 1.79 -9.83 -4.22
CA THR A 118 0.53 -10.51 -3.93
C THR A 118 -0.63 -9.53 -4.00
N LYS A 119 -1.65 -9.86 -4.81
CA LYS A 119 -2.90 -9.09 -4.88
C LYS A 119 -3.88 -9.60 -3.82
N PHE A 120 -4.58 -8.67 -3.18
CA PHE A 120 -5.56 -8.94 -2.14
C PHE A 120 -7.00 -8.81 -2.67
N PRO A 121 -7.95 -9.59 -2.14
CA PRO A 121 -9.34 -9.53 -2.55
C PRO A 121 -9.97 -8.16 -2.24
N PRO A 122 -10.92 -7.70 -3.09
CA PRO A 122 -11.54 -6.39 -2.91
C PRO A 122 -12.32 -6.29 -1.61
N PHE A 123 -12.32 -5.10 -1.02
CA PHE A 123 -13.12 -4.73 0.16
C PHE A 123 -13.00 -5.70 1.36
N THR A 124 -11.86 -6.36 1.50
CA THR A 124 -11.67 -7.37 2.56
C THR A 124 -10.79 -6.82 3.70
N TYR A 125 -9.74 -6.10 3.34
CA TYR A 125 -8.73 -5.64 4.29
C TYR A 125 -8.65 -4.12 4.34
N VAL A 126 -8.16 -3.62 5.48
CA VAL A 126 -7.87 -2.20 5.71
C VAL A 126 -6.33 -2.03 5.72
N PRO A 127 -5.70 -1.76 4.57
CA PRO A 127 -4.24 -1.90 4.40
C PRO A 127 -3.41 -0.90 5.21
N HIS A 128 -3.97 0.22 5.67
CA HIS A 128 -3.27 1.18 6.52
C HIS A 128 -3.31 0.80 8.01
N ILE A 129 -4.14 -0.18 8.39
CA ILE A 129 -4.17 -0.78 9.73
C ILE A 129 -3.43 -2.12 9.64
N CYS A 130 -2.13 -2.06 9.74
CA CYS A 130 -1.25 -3.22 9.64
C CYS A 130 -0.03 -3.07 10.54
N PHE A 131 0.56 -4.19 10.94
CA PHE A 131 1.78 -4.24 11.73
C PHE A 131 2.54 -5.55 11.49
N ILE A 132 3.81 -5.55 11.86
CA ILE A 132 4.71 -6.69 11.70
C ILE A 132 5.02 -7.27 13.08
N ARG A 133 4.98 -8.60 13.17
CA ARG A 133 5.45 -9.37 14.32
C ARG A 133 6.45 -10.41 13.85
N GLU A 134 7.09 -11.08 14.82
CA GLU A 134 8.04 -12.16 14.56
C GLU A 134 7.45 -13.28 13.68
N ASP A 135 6.17 -13.57 13.84
CA ASP A 135 5.45 -14.65 13.16
C ASP A 135 4.72 -14.23 11.87
N GLY A 136 4.73 -12.93 11.46
CA GLY A 136 4.11 -12.51 10.21
C GLY A 136 3.77 -11.03 10.08
N LEU A 137 3.24 -10.67 8.92
CA LEU A 137 2.58 -9.42 8.63
C LEU A 137 1.09 -9.56 8.99
N TYR A 138 0.57 -8.64 9.78
CA TYR A 138 -0.83 -8.60 10.16
C TYR A 138 -1.51 -7.42 9.49
N ILE A 139 -2.64 -7.68 8.83
CA ILE A 139 -3.46 -6.64 8.18
C ILE A 139 -4.87 -6.75 8.73
N SER A 140 -5.49 -5.62 9.06
CA SER A 140 -6.86 -5.59 9.51
C SER A 140 -7.80 -6.16 8.45
N ALA A 141 -8.61 -7.15 8.86
CA ALA A 141 -9.65 -7.77 8.05
C ALA A 141 -11.05 -7.20 8.36
N SER A 142 -11.12 -5.98 8.89
CA SER A 142 -12.37 -5.31 9.29
C SER A 142 -12.77 -4.22 8.28
N HIS A 143 -12.74 -4.53 6.98
CA HIS A 143 -13.23 -3.58 5.99
C HIS A 143 -14.76 -3.45 6.09
N PHE A 144 -15.28 -2.21 6.11
CA PHE A 144 -16.71 -1.93 6.35
C PHE A 144 -17.68 -2.48 5.29
N MET A 145 -17.14 -2.83 4.11
CA MET A 145 -17.94 -3.45 3.01
C MET A 145 -18.02 -4.98 3.11
N ARG A 146 -17.43 -5.61 4.11
CA ARG A 146 -17.57 -7.05 4.31
C ARG A 146 -18.97 -7.40 4.80
N GLU A 147 -19.50 -8.53 4.36
CA GLU A 147 -20.80 -9.03 4.81
C GLU A 147 -20.84 -9.32 6.32
N ASP A 148 -19.70 -9.72 6.89
CA ASP A 148 -19.56 -10.05 8.32
C ASP A 148 -18.90 -8.91 9.12
N TYR A 149 -18.94 -7.67 8.60
CA TYR A 149 -18.42 -6.50 9.30
C TYR A 149 -19.19 -6.22 10.59
N SER A 150 -18.45 -5.83 11.62
CA SER A 150 -19.02 -5.37 12.90
C SER A 150 -18.13 -4.29 13.48
N ASP A 151 -18.70 -3.25 14.04
CA ASP A 151 -18.00 -2.18 14.76
C ASP A 151 -17.43 -2.66 16.10
N ASP A 152 -17.94 -3.77 16.64
CA ASP A 152 -17.51 -4.31 17.94
C ASP A 152 -16.20 -5.10 17.86
N TRP A 153 -15.71 -5.43 16.66
CA TRP A 153 -14.57 -6.32 16.47
C TRP A 153 -13.53 -5.73 15.54
N LEU A 154 -12.29 -5.64 16.02
CA LEU A 154 -11.12 -5.40 15.20
C LEU A 154 -10.40 -6.71 14.93
N ARG A 155 -10.53 -7.22 13.71
CA ARG A 155 -9.92 -8.48 13.27
C ARG A 155 -8.64 -8.24 12.52
N PHE A 156 -7.67 -9.12 12.71
CA PHE A 156 -6.45 -9.15 11.92
C PHE A 156 -6.26 -10.52 11.27
N GLN A 157 -5.84 -10.50 10.02
CA GLN A 157 -5.36 -11.69 9.31
C GLN A 157 -3.84 -11.67 9.32
N LYS A 158 -3.24 -12.81 9.71
CA LYS A 158 -1.81 -13.04 9.62
C LYS A 158 -1.44 -13.53 8.22
N PHE A 159 -0.36 -13.01 7.68
CA PHE A 159 0.27 -13.41 6.43
C PHE A 159 1.72 -13.81 6.69
N GLU A 160 2.08 -14.99 6.20
CA GLU A 160 3.43 -15.53 6.31
C GLU A 160 4.11 -15.48 4.94
N LEU A 161 5.36 -15.03 4.91
CA LEU A 161 6.16 -15.05 3.70
C LEU A 161 6.58 -16.50 3.40
N GLN A 162 6.15 -17.03 2.27
CA GLN A 162 6.62 -18.32 1.78
C GLN A 162 7.86 -18.10 0.91
N LYS A 163 8.92 -18.82 1.22
CA LYS A 163 10.11 -18.90 0.36
C LYS A 163 9.85 -19.99 -0.68
N ASN A 164 9.81 -19.60 -1.94
CA ASN A 164 9.80 -20.56 -3.06
C ASN A 164 11.19 -21.14 -3.26
#